data_2a76fd9e66111f7c35b7591711bd13b1
#
_entry.id   2a76fd9e66111f7c35b7591711bd13b1
#
_cell.length_a   1.000
_cell.length_b   1.000
_cell.length_c   1.000
_cell.angle_alpha   90.00
_cell.angle_beta   90.00
_cell.angle_gamma   90.00
#
_symmetry.space_group_name_H-M   'P 1'
#
loop_
_entity.id
_entity.type
_entity.pdbx_description
1 polymer ?
#
loop_
_entity_poly.entity_id
_entity_poly.type
_entity_poly.pdbx_seq_one_letter_code
_entity_poly.pdbx_strand_id
1 'polypeptide(L)'
;ISLSETAFAMGADVELWLGNAIHEPGEWIKTSRFSTLTKLKNMVKSMKQYDAVIMPAALSDFIPAQTKGKLDSSEPITIRMKKAPKIISSIRRKHKGLLYAFKLGSRISDSKLIEKAKALLKNSDCVIANYSDTMGSKDSKVAIIDNENTDWVTGPKIEISKKILEKT
;
A
#
# COMPACT_ATOMS: atom_id res chain seq x y z
N ILE A 1 -9.56 -1.73 -2.37
CA ILE A 1 -10.93 -2.26 -2.47
C ILE A 1 -10.97 -3.41 -3.48
N SER A 2 -10.68 -3.23 -4.78
CA SER A 2 -10.76 -4.32 -5.79
C SER A 2 -10.01 -5.58 -5.39
N LEU A 3 -8.79 -5.47 -4.83
CA LEU A 3 -8.03 -6.62 -4.33
C LEU A 3 -8.77 -7.35 -3.21
N SER A 4 -9.34 -6.62 -2.23
CA SER A 4 -10.06 -7.26 -1.11
C SER A 4 -11.34 -7.94 -1.57
N GLU A 5 -12.08 -7.32 -2.48
CA GLU A 5 -13.31 -7.90 -3.04
C GLU A 5 -13.01 -9.12 -3.93
N THR A 6 -11.92 -9.06 -4.72
CA THR A 6 -11.49 -10.20 -5.54
C THR A 6 -11.01 -11.36 -4.66
N ALA A 7 -10.22 -11.09 -3.61
CA ALA A 7 -9.77 -12.12 -2.68
C ALA A 7 -10.96 -12.80 -1.97
N PHE A 8 -11.93 -12.03 -1.51
CA PHE A 8 -13.16 -12.54 -0.92
C PHE A 8 -13.93 -13.43 -1.91
N ALA A 9 -14.11 -12.97 -3.15
CA ALA A 9 -14.77 -13.75 -4.19
C ALA A 9 -14.03 -15.04 -4.55
N MET A 10 -12.71 -15.11 -4.31
CA MET A 10 -11.89 -16.31 -4.44
C MET A 10 -11.92 -17.21 -3.19
N GLY A 11 -12.69 -16.86 -2.16
CA GLY A 11 -12.90 -17.65 -0.95
C GLY A 11 -11.95 -17.34 0.22
N ALA A 12 -11.17 -16.25 0.14
CA ALA A 12 -10.30 -15.85 1.25
C ALA A 12 -11.07 -15.20 2.41
N ASP A 13 -10.62 -15.40 3.66
CA ASP A 13 -11.03 -14.59 4.82
C ASP A 13 -10.27 -13.26 4.78
N VAL A 14 -10.98 -12.19 4.46
CA VAL A 14 -10.39 -10.88 4.19
C VAL A 14 -10.66 -9.89 5.31
N GLU A 15 -9.60 -9.25 5.82
CA GLU A 15 -9.69 -8.07 6.67
C GLU A 15 -9.06 -6.87 5.96
N LEU A 16 -9.88 -5.87 5.63
CA LEU A 16 -9.45 -4.64 4.97
C LEU A 16 -9.16 -3.54 5.99
N TRP A 17 -7.93 -3.01 5.97
CA TRP A 17 -7.59 -1.79 6.70
C TRP A 17 -7.65 -0.60 5.73
N LEU A 18 -8.69 0.23 5.90
CA LEU A 18 -9.02 1.31 4.97
C LEU A 18 -8.65 2.67 5.55
N GLY A 19 -7.83 3.42 4.81
CA GLY A 19 -7.58 4.84 5.06
C GLY A 19 -8.70 5.72 4.50
N ASN A 20 -8.39 6.98 4.23
CA ASN A 20 -9.32 7.85 3.52
C ASN A 20 -9.45 7.34 2.08
N ALA A 21 -10.66 6.98 1.68
CA ALA A 21 -11.00 6.49 0.36
C ALA A 21 -12.29 7.15 -0.14
N ILE A 22 -12.38 7.33 -1.46
CA ILE A 22 -13.57 7.91 -2.12
C ILE A 22 -14.68 6.85 -2.21
N HIS A 23 -14.30 5.58 -2.38
CA HIS A 23 -15.23 4.47 -2.53
C HIS A 23 -15.24 3.60 -1.27
N GLU A 24 -16.39 3.03 -1.00
CA GLU A 24 -16.57 2.07 0.10
C GLU A 24 -16.45 0.64 -0.45
N PRO A 25 -15.87 -0.30 0.33
CA PRO A 25 -15.94 -1.72 0.00
C PRO A 25 -17.36 -2.26 0.23
N GLY A 26 -17.66 -3.41 -0.35
CA GLY A 26 -18.91 -4.12 -0.04
C GLY A 26 -19.03 -4.42 1.47
N GLU A 27 -20.26 -4.39 1.98
CA GLU A 27 -20.56 -4.58 3.42
C GLU A 27 -20.09 -5.94 3.96
N TRP A 28 -19.91 -6.92 3.06
CA TRP A 28 -19.39 -8.26 3.39
C TRP A 28 -17.87 -8.28 3.66
N ILE A 29 -17.15 -7.19 3.38
CA ILE A 29 -15.72 -7.09 3.68
C ILE A 29 -15.53 -6.53 5.09
N LYS A 30 -14.96 -7.36 5.99
CA LYS A 30 -14.58 -6.90 7.33
C LYS A 30 -13.58 -5.76 7.24
N THR A 31 -14.03 -4.55 7.57
CA THR A 31 -13.24 -3.33 7.38
C THR A 31 -12.92 -2.65 8.70
N SER A 32 -11.64 -2.34 8.90
CA SER A 32 -11.13 -1.50 9.99
C SER A 32 -10.55 -0.21 9.41
N ARG A 33 -10.88 0.95 10.01
CA ARG A 33 -10.51 2.25 9.47
C ARG A 33 -9.39 2.92 10.24
N PHE A 34 -8.51 3.59 9.51
CA PHE A 34 -7.52 4.49 10.09
C PHE A 34 -7.51 5.85 9.36
N SER A 35 -7.27 6.92 10.10
CA SER A 35 -7.20 8.29 9.58
C SER A 35 -5.80 8.90 9.72
N THR A 36 -4.92 8.27 10.50
CA THR A 36 -3.57 8.77 10.75
C THR A 36 -2.53 7.66 10.70
N LEU A 37 -1.29 8.03 10.40
CA LEU A 37 -0.15 7.11 10.44
C LEU A 37 0.06 6.50 11.85
N THR A 38 -0.23 7.27 12.90
CA THR A 38 -0.15 6.78 14.29
C THR A 38 -1.16 5.68 14.54
N LYS A 39 -2.41 5.84 14.10
CA LYS A 39 -3.45 4.80 14.22
C LYS A 39 -3.05 3.54 13.44
N LEU A 40 -2.61 3.68 12.19
CA LEU A 40 -2.13 2.55 11.39
C LEU A 40 -0.96 1.83 12.08
N LYS A 41 0.01 2.58 12.63
CA LYS A 41 1.13 2.00 13.38
C LYS A 41 0.66 1.19 14.61
N ASN A 42 -0.36 1.65 15.31
CA ASN A 42 -0.93 0.92 16.45
C ASN A 42 -1.67 -0.34 15.97
N MET A 43 -2.42 -0.28 14.88
CA MET A 43 -3.03 -1.47 14.26
C MET A 43 -1.97 -2.51 13.89
N VAL A 44 -0.85 -2.09 13.28
CA VAL A 44 0.27 -3.01 12.98
C VAL A 44 0.83 -3.65 14.25
N LYS A 45 0.91 -2.92 15.38
CA LYS A 45 1.40 -3.48 16.65
C LYS A 45 0.49 -4.60 17.18
N SER A 46 -0.82 -4.49 17.00
CA SER A 46 -1.82 -5.48 17.44
C SER A 46 -2.21 -6.49 16.35
N MET A 47 -1.57 -6.41 15.18
CA MET A 47 -1.85 -7.29 14.04
C MET A 47 -1.65 -8.76 14.38
N LYS A 48 -2.64 -9.60 14.06
CA LYS A 48 -2.51 -11.06 14.09
C LYS A 48 -1.65 -11.57 12.93
N GLN A 49 -1.38 -12.87 12.88
CA GLN A 49 -0.76 -13.48 11.70
C GLN A 49 -1.83 -13.69 10.61
N TYR A 50 -1.41 -13.56 9.37
CA TYR A 50 -2.18 -13.81 8.16
C TYR A 50 -1.31 -14.67 7.23
N ASP A 51 -1.89 -15.31 6.24
CA ASP A 51 -1.13 -15.99 5.18
C ASP A 51 -0.44 -14.95 4.30
N ALA A 52 -1.17 -13.89 3.96
CA ALA A 52 -0.63 -12.77 3.19
C ALA A 52 -1.09 -11.40 3.71
N VAL A 53 -0.22 -10.41 3.57
CA VAL A 53 -0.54 -8.99 3.77
C VAL A 53 -0.22 -8.23 2.48
N ILE A 54 -1.22 -7.55 1.93
CA ILE A 54 -1.08 -6.74 0.72
C ILE A 54 -1.22 -5.27 1.11
N MET A 55 -0.20 -4.44 0.84
CA MET A 55 -0.13 -3.05 1.27
C MET A 55 -0.09 -2.06 0.10
N PRO A 56 -1.24 -1.74 -0.52
CA PRO A 56 -1.32 -0.74 -1.59
C PRO A 56 -1.38 0.71 -1.09
N ALA A 57 -1.30 0.93 0.22
CA ALA A 57 -1.50 2.25 0.83
C ALA A 57 -0.38 3.24 0.45
N ALA A 58 -0.75 4.38 -0.11
CA ALA A 58 0.12 5.54 -0.32
C ALA A 58 0.24 6.31 1.00
N LEU A 59 1.35 6.12 1.72
CA LEU A 59 1.63 6.81 2.97
C LEU A 59 2.64 7.92 2.76
N SER A 60 2.47 9.05 3.48
CA SER A 60 3.40 10.17 3.41
C SER A 60 4.79 9.77 3.91
N ASP A 61 5.83 10.16 3.16
CA ASP A 61 7.24 9.96 3.54
C ASP A 61 7.71 10.93 4.63
N PHE A 62 6.95 12.00 4.85
CA PHE A 62 7.26 13.04 5.83
C PHE A 62 6.05 13.35 6.69
N ILE A 63 6.29 13.66 7.96
CA ILE A 63 5.29 14.12 8.93
C ILE A 63 5.78 15.39 9.62
N PRO A 64 4.89 16.31 10.02
CA PRO A 64 5.28 17.48 10.79
C PRO A 64 6.00 17.09 12.09
N ALA A 65 7.06 17.83 12.41
CA ALA A 65 7.64 17.74 13.75
C ALA A 65 6.67 18.39 14.75
N GLN A 66 6.51 17.77 15.91
CA GLN A 66 5.69 18.36 16.98
C GLN A 66 6.33 19.66 17.47
N THR A 67 5.52 20.71 17.53
CA THR A 67 5.85 21.98 18.22
C THR A 67 5.05 22.07 19.51
N LYS A 68 5.62 22.67 20.55
CA LYS A 68 4.91 22.94 21.79
C LYS A 68 4.10 24.23 21.65
N GLY A 69 2.90 24.25 22.22
CA GLY A 69 2.04 25.42 22.27
C GLY A 69 1.13 25.60 21.05
N LYS A 70 0.33 26.64 21.09
CA LYS A 70 -0.56 27.06 20.00
C LYS A 70 0.28 27.84 18.97
N LEU A 71 0.11 27.53 17.70
CA LEU A 71 0.70 28.30 16.61
C LEU A 71 -0.09 29.63 16.44
N ASP A 72 0.61 30.74 16.29
CA ASP A 72 0.00 32.00 15.94
C ASP A 72 -0.39 32.00 14.46
N SER A 73 -1.63 32.31 14.16
CA SER A 73 -2.16 32.35 12.80
C SER A 73 -2.04 33.72 12.13
N SER A 74 -1.55 34.72 12.83
CA SER A 74 -1.36 36.08 12.31
C SER A 74 -0.09 36.23 11.46
N GLU A 75 0.86 35.31 11.58
CA GLU A 75 2.15 35.35 10.89
C GLU A 75 2.35 34.09 10.00
N PRO A 76 3.17 34.21 8.93
CA PRO A 76 3.57 33.05 8.15
C PRO A 76 4.28 32.00 8.99
N ILE A 77 3.88 30.72 8.86
CA ILE A 77 4.41 29.65 9.68
C ILE A 77 5.36 28.76 8.86
N THR A 78 6.55 28.48 9.39
CA THR A 78 7.46 27.47 8.87
C THR A 78 7.24 26.16 9.60
N ILE A 79 6.86 25.11 8.86
CA ILE A 79 6.65 23.75 9.40
C ILE A 79 7.89 22.90 9.13
N ARG A 80 8.58 22.50 10.19
CA ARG A 80 9.67 21.52 10.08
C ARG A 80 9.09 20.12 9.89
N MET A 81 9.53 19.43 8.83
CA MET A 81 9.13 18.06 8.53
C MET A 81 10.21 17.07 8.96
N LYS A 82 9.82 15.89 9.43
CA LYS A 82 10.71 14.75 9.70
C LYS A 82 10.28 13.53 8.91
N LYS A 83 11.22 12.62 8.63
CA LYS A 83 10.91 11.36 7.93
C LYS A 83 9.88 10.54 8.72
N ALA A 84 8.86 10.07 8.02
CA ALA A 84 7.88 9.16 8.58
C ALA A 84 8.48 7.75 8.74
N PRO A 85 8.08 6.99 9.77
CA PRO A 85 8.48 5.59 9.88
C PRO A 85 7.89 4.77 8.74
N LYS A 86 8.69 3.87 8.16
CA LYS A 86 8.25 2.99 7.07
C LYS A 86 7.38 1.86 7.65
N ILE A 87 6.09 1.93 7.41
CA ILE A 87 5.10 0.95 7.91
C ILE A 87 5.39 -0.45 7.38
N ILE A 88 5.76 -0.59 6.11
CA ILE A 88 6.11 -1.88 5.50
C ILE A 88 7.18 -2.63 6.31
N SER A 89 8.22 -1.93 6.76
CA SER A 89 9.27 -2.54 7.61
C SER A 89 8.75 -2.95 8.99
N SER A 90 7.74 -2.25 9.51
CA SER A 90 7.10 -2.61 10.78
C SER A 90 6.21 -3.85 10.62
N ILE A 91 5.51 -3.96 9.50
CA ILE A 91 4.75 -5.14 9.13
C ILE A 91 5.70 -6.33 8.97
N ARG A 92 6.78 -6.21 8.18
CA ARG A 92 7.73 -7.31 7.95
C ARG A 92 8.35 -7.86 9.23
N ARG A 93 8.67 -7.00 10.21
CA ARG A 93 9.19 -7.47 11.50
C ARG A 93 8.20 -8.33 12.29
N LYS A 94 6.90 -8.12 12.11
CA LYS A 94 5.84 -8.78 12.86
C LYS A 94 5.21 -9.94 12.11
N HIS A 95 5.07 -9.79 10.80
CA HIS A 95 4.39 -10.73 9.92
C HIS A 95 5.40 -11.70 9.28
N LYS A 96 5.11 -13.00 9.32
CA LYS A 96 5.97 -14.07 8.78
C LYS A 96 5.49 -14.62 7.44
N GLY A 97 4.21 -14.44 7.12
CA GLY A 97 3.63 -14.83 5.84
C GLY A 97 4.04 -13.93 4.68
N LEU A 98 3.41 -14.06 3.56
CA LEU A 98 3.69 -13.29 2.35
C LEU A 98 3.36 -11.81 2.55
N LEU A 99 4.23 -10.94 2.08
CA LEU A 99 4.08 -9.49 2.15
C LEU A 99 4.26 -8.84 0.79
N TYR A 100 3.20 -8.22 0.31
CA TYR A 100 3.16 -7.52 -0.97
C TYR A 100 3.25 -6.01 -0.75
N ALA A 101 4.23 -5.38 -1.37
CA ALA A 101 4.39 -3.94 -1.41
C ALA A 101 3.89 -3.35 -2.72
N PHE A 102 3.58 -2.05 -2.72
CA PHE A 102 3.24 -1.32 -3.93
C PHE A 102 4.23 -0.20 -4.19
N LYS A 103 4.56 0.01 -5.47
CA LYS A 103 5.39 1.12 -5.94
C LYS A 103 4.68 1.90 -7.03
N LEU A 104 4.33 3.13 -6.73
CA LEU A 104 3.79 4.06 -7.70
C LEU A 104 4.94 4.81 -8.40
N GLY A 105 4.93 4.83 -9.72
CA GLY A 105 5.78 5.64 -10.57
C GLY A 105 5.03 6.86 -11.11
N SER A 106 5.72 7.97 -11.26
CA SER A 106 5.19 9.16 -11.93
C SER A 106 6.27 9.72 -12.84
N ARG A 107 5.95 9.83 -14.13
CA ARG A 107 6.83 10.39 -15.17
C ARG A 107 8.24 9.78 -15.18
N ILE A 108 8.33 8.45 -15.05
CA ILE A 108 9.59 7.70 -15.11
C ILE A 108 9.48 6.53 -16.10
N SER A 109 10.60 6.05 -16.61
CA SER A 109 10.65 4.88 -17.51
C SER A 109 10.33 3.58 -16.77
N ASP A 110 9.92 2.54 -17.53
CA ASP A 110 9.67 1.19 -17.01
C ASP A 110 10.91 0.64 -16.26
N SER A 111 12.12 0.81 -16.82
CA SER A 111 13.36 0.37 -16.18
C SER A 111 13.58 1.03 -14.82
N LYS A 112 13.36 2.35 -14.73
CA LYS A 112 13.51 3.09 -13.47
C LYS A 112 12.42 2.79 -12.46
N LEU A 113 11.20 2.45 -12.92
CA LEU A 113 10.12 1.99 -12.06
C LEU A 113 10.47 0.62 -11.44
N ILE A 114 10.93 -0.32 -12.26
CA ILE A 114 11.36 -1.65 -11.82
C ILE A 114 12.53 -1.57 -10.84
N GLU A 115 13.56 -0.78 -11.14
CA GLU A 115 14.69 -0.54 -10.22
C GLU A 115 14.23 -0.09 -8.83
N LYS A 116 13.35 0.94 -8.80
CA LYS A 116 12.80 1.46 -7.54
C LYS A 116 11.88 0.46 -6.84
N ALA A 117 11.16 -0.37 -7.58
CA ALA A 117 10.31 -1.41 -7.03
C ALA A 117 11.14 -2.53 -6.40
N LYS A 118 12.16 -3.03 -7.10
CA LYS A 118 13.09 -4.06 -6.58
C LYS A 118 13.74 -3.67 -5.25
N ALA A 119 13.99 -2.38 -5.02
CA ALA A 119 14.51 -1.92 -3.74
C ALA A 119 13.56 -2.18 -2.54
N LEU A 120 12.26 -2.44 -2.79
CA LEU A 120 11.30 -2.80 -1.74
C LEU A 120 11.32 -4.29 -1.40
N LEU A 121 11.86 -5.16 -2.25
CA LEU A 121 11.95 -6.61 -2.00
C LEU A 121 12.75 -6.95 -0.73
N LYS A 122 13.63 -6.06 -0.29
CA LYS A 122 14.31 -6.22 1.03
C LYS A 122 13.35 -6.32 2.23
N ASN A 123 12.10 -5.86 2.09
CA ASN A 123 11.09 -5.87 3.14
C ASN A 123 9.77 -6.52 2.70
N SER A 124 9.70 -7.08 1.50
CA SER A 124 8.49 -7.71 0.95
C SER A 124 8.89 -8.87 0.05
N ASP A 125 7.97 -9.80 -0.16
CA ASP A 125 8.18 -10.98 -1.00
C ASP A 125 7.83 -10.69 -2.46
N CYS A 126 6.92 -9.73 -2.66
CA CYS A 126 6.49 -9.28 -3.98
C CYS A 126 6.24 -7.76 -3.98
N VAL A 127 6.46 -7.12 -5.12
CA VAL A 127 6.17 -5.70 -5.35
C VAL A 127 5.31 -5.51 -6.57
N ILE A 128 4.20 -4.81 -6.41
CA ILE A 128 3.33 -4.41 -7.50
C ILE A 128 3.68 -2.98 -7.89
N ALA A 129 4.23 -2.81 -9.09
CA ALA A 129 4.62 -1.49 -9.59
C ALA A 129 3.64 -1.01 -10.65
N ASN A 130 3.14 0.21 -10.52
CA ASN A 130 2.19 0.83 -11.45
C ASN A 130 2.46 2.32 -11.62
N TYR A 131 1.76 2.96 -12.54
CA TYR A 131 1.89 4.38 -12.84
C TYR A 131 0.73 5.19 -12.29
N SER A 132 1.01 6.46 -11.94
CA SER A 132 0.01 7.39 -11.39
C SER A 132 -1.05 7.81 -12.41
N ASP A 133 -0.72 7.81 -13.68
CA ASP A 133 -1.62 8.17 -14.79
C ASP A 133 -2.70 7.11 -15.07
N THR A 134 -2.51 5.88 -14.61
CA THR A 134 -3.54 4.83 -14.65
C THR A 134 -4.46 4.82 -13.43
N MET A 135 -4.26 5.75 -12.48
CA MET A 135 -5.16 5.89 -11.33
C MET A 135 -6.53 6.40 -11.78
N GLY A 136 -7.59 5.71 -11.35
CA GLY A 136 -8.96 6.06 -11.73
C GLY A 136 -9.44 5.46 -13.07
N SER A 137 -8.56 4.96 -13.94
CA SER A 137 -8.95 4.27 -15.16
C SER A 137 -9.57 2.89 -14.87
N LYS A 138 -10.36 2.38 -15.82
CA LYS A 138 -10.90 1.00 -15.76
C LYS A 138 -9.79 -0.04 -15.92
N ASP A 139 -8.87 0.22 -16.84
CA ASP A 139 -7.72 -0.62 -17.12
C ASP A 139 -6.45 -0.05 -16.48
N SER A 140 -5.55 -0.92 -16.15
CA SER A 140 -4.25 -0.57 -15.59
C SER A 140 -3.15 -1.45 -16.19
N LYS A 141 -1.91 -0.94 -16.17
CA LYS A 141 -0.71 -1.69 -16.48
C LYS A 141 0.12 -1.78 -15.21
N VAL A 142 0.45 -2.97 -14.77
CA VAL A 142 1.26 -3.21 -13.56
C VAL A 142 2.40 -4.18 -13.86
N ALA A 143 3.53 -4.03 -13.17
CA ALA A 143 4.56 -5.04 -13.09
C ALA A 143 4.41 -5.77 -11.74
N ILE A 144 4.34 -7.10 -11.77
CA ILE A 144 4.40 -7.98 -10.61
C ILE A 144 5.84 -8.46 -10.52
N ILE A 145 6.52 -8.10 -9.45
CA ILE A 145 7.97 -8.27 -9.30
C ILE A 145 8.26 -9.08 -8.04
N ASP A 146 8.92 -10.18 -8.18
CA ASP A 146 9.50 -10.97 -7.09
C ASP A 146 11.03 -11.08 -7.26
N ASN A 147 11.69 -11.93 -6.47
CA ASN A 147 13.14 -12.09 -6.56
C ASN A 147 13.62 -12.76 -7.85
N GLU A 148 12.75 -13.51 -8.54
CA GLU A 148 13.09 -14.30 -9.72
C GLU A 148 12.56 -13.64 -10.99
N ASN A 149 11.35 -13.06 -10.95
CA ASN A 149 10.59 -12.66 -12.12
C ASN A 149 10.14 -11.19 -12.09
N THR A 150 9.81 -10.70 -13.27
CA THR A 150 9.15 -9.41 -13.48
C THR A 150 8.14 -9.58 -14.61
N ASP A 151 6.87 -9.67 -14.24
CA ASP A 151 5.77 -9.96 -15.16
C ASP A 151 4.91 -8.71 -15.35
N TRP A 152 4.77 -8.25 -16.59
CA TRP A 152 3.86 -7.17 -16.92
C TRP A 152 2.44 -7.71 -17.18
N VAL A 153 1.46 -7.11 -16.52
CA VAL A 153 0.04 -7.42 -16.69
C VAL A 153 -0.70 -6.15 -17.06
N THR A 154 -1.56 -6.23 -18.07
CA THR A 154 -2.41 -5.12 -18.51
C THR A 154 -3.85 -5.62 -18.61
N GLY A 155 -4.81 -4.82 -18.16
CA GLY A 155 -6.23 -5.15 -18.24
C GLY A 155 -7.06 -4.53 -17.12
N PRO A 156 -8.30 -4.98 -16.96
CA PRO A 156 -9.20 -4.54 -15.90
C PRO A 156 -8.65 -4.82 -14.51
N LYS A 157 -8.94 -3.94 -13.55
CA LYS A 157 -8.43 -4.08 -12.16
C LYS A 157 -8.78 -5.41 -11.51
N ILE A 158 -9.93 -6.00 -11.85
CA ILE A 158 -10.35 -7.30 -11.31
C ILE A 158 -9.41 -8.40 -11.81
N GLU A 159 -9.07 -8.43 -13.10
CA GLU A 159 -8.15 -9.43 -13.68
C GLU A 159 -6.74 -9.27 -13.13
N ILE A 160 -6.26 -8.03 -13.02
CA ILE A 160 -4.98 -7.73 -12.37
C ILE A 160 -5.00 -8.21 -10.92
N SER A 161 -6.09 -7.96 -10.18
CA SER A 161 -6.24 -8.43 -8.80
C SER A 161 -6.15 -9.96 -8.70
N LYS A 162 -6.81 -10.69 -9.62
CA LYS A 162 -6.70 -12.16 -9.70
C LYS A 162 -5.25 -12.59 -9.91
N LYS A 163 -4.55 -11.99 -10.87
CA LYS A 163 -3.14 -12.32 -11.17
C LYS A 163 -2.20 -12.05 -9.99
N ILE A 164 -2.45 -11.01 -9.20
CA ILE A 164 -1.70 -10.73 -7.99
C ILE A 164 -1.99 -11.82 -6.94
N LEU A 165 -3.26 -12.17 -6.76
CA LEU A 165 -3.70 -13.15 -5.76
C LEU A 165 -3.33 -14.59 -6.11
N GLU A 166 -3.20 -14.95 -7.40
CA GLU A 166 -2.69 -16.25 -7.84
C GLU A 166 -1.24 -16.51 -7.41
N LYS A 167 -0.49 -15.48 -7.03
CA LYS A 167 0.87 -15.57 -6.46
C LYS A 167 0.88 -15.55 -4.91
N THR A 168 -0.30 -15.51 -4.28
CA THR A 168 -0.49 -15.52 -2.84
C THR A 168 -0.73 -16.93 -2.32
#